data_9c0a7c540da2113210fc00fa30d7ee71
#
_entry.id   9c0a7c540da2113210fc00fa30d7ee71
#
_cell.length_a   1.000
_cell.length_b   1.000
_cell.length_c   1.000
_cell.angle_alpha   90.00
_cell.angle_beta   90.00
_cell.angle_gamma   90.00
#
_symmetry.space_group_name_H-M   'P 1'
#
loop_
_entity.id
_entity.type
_entity.pdbx_description
1 polymer ?
#
loop_
_entity_poly.entity_id
_entity_poly.type
_entity_poly.pdbx_seq_one_letter_code
_entity_poly.pdbx_strand_id
1 'polypeptide(L)'
;MAGVDYLITARGISGAAFNENVGTIRYLRVPTNVAIPTPAMATSSKTDLAKWVKEVRDIADGDPNQNSISVAGDILVFIHGYNNDLDIIMKRQRQLAKDLKAEGWKGLVIGFDWPSDNETLAYWQDRSKGAEVAVKLVSDCITVLAQGQEKDCVTNVHLLGHSTGAYVAMEAFVQAEKDGALFKSNWRVSQVAFIAGDVASSSLSANDSWSGPMFKRILRLTNYSNPYDSVLAASNAKRLGVAPRAGRVGLPADAHSKATNVNCGDYFATLDPKKSTFFGDFTHSWHIGNRVFARDLAMTLEGAIDRDAIPTRALVAGALVLQDRPRPKFMADWGIKAAATRGGAPRDGTGVLS
;
A
#
# COMPACT_ATOMS: atom_id res chain seq x y z
N MET A 1 -18.86 -17.77 -10.54
CA MET A 1 -18.58 -16.52 -11.26
C MET A 1 -17.06 -16.30 -11.25
N ALA A 2 -16.46 -15.79 -12.32
CA ALA A 2 -15.05 -15.39 -12.29
C ALA A 2 -14.87 -14.29 -11.22
N GLY A 3 -13.78 -14.35 -10.46
CA GLY A 3 -13.45 -13.30 -9.49
C GLY A 3 -13.20 -11.97 -10.19
N VAL A 4 -13.26 -10.89 -9.44
CA VAL A 4 -13.04 -9.51 -9.94
C VAL A 4 -11.92 -8.87 -9.10
N ASP A 5 -10.98 -8.24 -9.79
CA ASP A 5 -10.00 -7.35 -9.19
C ASP A 5 -10.48 -5.89 -9.34
N TYR A 6 -10.18 -5.07 -8.36
CA TYR A 6 -10.55 -3.66 -8.35
C TYR A 6 -9.31 -2.81 -8.61
N LEU A 7 -9.42 -1.89 -9.58
CA LEU A 7 -8.34 -1.00 -10.00
C LEU A 7 -8.86 0.43 -10.10
N ILE A 8 -8.09 1.37 -9.60
CA ILE A 8 -8.29 2.80 -9.84
C ILE A 8 -7.17 3.26 -10.76
N THR A 9 -7.47 3.82 -11.91
CA THR A 9 -6.45 4.27 -12.87
C THR A 9 -6.54 5.74 -13.17
N ALA A 10 -5.37 6.39 -13.25
CA ALA A 10 -5.20 7.77 -13.68
C ALA A 10 -4.73 7.89 -15.14
N ARG A 11 -4.72 6.80 -15.91
CA ARG A 11 -4.29 6.81 -17.31
C ARG A 11 -5.29 7.47 -18.23
N GLY A 12 -4.77 8.12 -19.27
CA GLY A 12 -5.56 8.59 -20.41
C GLY A 12 -6.07 7.44 -21.28
N ILE A 13 -6.91 7.77 -22.26
CA ILE A 13 -7.48 6.80 -23.20
C ILE A 13 -7.07 7.18 -24.63
N SER A 14 -6.72 6.17 -25.42
CA SER A 14 -6.57 6.29 -26.87
C SER A 14 -7.29 5.12 -27.53
N GLY A 15 -8.38 5.42 -28.24
CA GLY A 15 -9.25 4.39 -28.80
C GLY A 15 -9.86 3.48 -27.71
N ALA A 16 -9.63 2.18 -27.81
CA ALA A 16 -10.13 1.18 -26.88
C ALA A 16 -9.13 0.81 -25.77
N ALA A 17 -7.99 1.51 -25.64
CA ALA A 17 -6.91 1.19 -24.73
C ALA A 17 -6.57 2.37 -23.81
N PHE A 18 -5.98 2.07 -22.67
CA PHE A 18 -5.29 3.08 -21.84
C PHE A 18 -3.93 3.44 -22.44
N ASN A 19 -3.49 4.67 -22.21
CA ASN A 19 -2.19 5.18 -22.65
C ASN A 19 -1.38 5.77 -21.47
N GLU A 20 -0.15 6.19 -21.74
CA GLU A 20 0.79 6.71 -20.76
C GLU A 20 0.63 8.22 -20.45
N ASN A 21 -0.49 8.82 -20.83
CA ASN A 21 -0.82 10.19 -20.43
C ASN A 21 -1.65 10.19 -19.14
N VAL A 22 -1.49 11.22 -18.34
CA VAL A 22 -2.37 11.45 -17.20
C VAL A 22 -3.78 11.79 -17.71
N GLY A 23 -4.77 11.07 -17.21
CA GLY A 23 -6.17 11.21 -17.58
C GLY A 23 -7.09 11.41 -16.38
N THR A 24 -8.38 11.35 -16.63
CA THR A 24 -9.41 11.35 -15.59
C THR A 24 -9.37 10.03 -14.82
N ILE A 25 -9.56 10.07 -13.50
CA ILE A 25 -9.66 8.87 -12.68
C ILE A 25 -10.82 7.99 -13.14
N ARG A 26 -10.56 6.69 -13.19
CA ARG A 26 -11.55 5.65 -13.49
C ARG A 26 -11.44 4.49 -12.52
N TYR A 27 -12.58 3.91 -12.19
CA TYR A 27 -12.71 2.80 -11.26
C TYR A 27 -13.14 1.58 -12.05
N LEU A 28 -12.29 0.55 -12.06
CA LEU A 28 -12.45 -0.62 -12.91
C LEU A 28 -12.83 -1.86 -12.11
N ARG A 29 -13.67 -2.70 -12.72
CA ARG A 29 -13.89 -4.10 -12.35
C ARG A 29 -13.19 -4.97 -13.38
N VAL A 30 -12.05 -5.53 -13.02
CA VAL A 30 -11.22 -6.32 -13.92
C VAL A 30 -11.44 -7.81 -13.65
N PRO A 31 -12.04 -8.58 -14.57
CA PRO A 31 -12.14 -10.03 -14.39
C PRO A 31 -10.77 -10.67 -14.17
N THR A 32 -10.66 -11.63 -13.25
CA THR A 32 -9.36 -12.22 -12.84
C THR A 32 -8.64 -12.95 -13.99
N ASN A 33 -9.36 -13.32 -15.05
CA ASN A 33 -8.80 -13.91 -16.26
C ASN A 33 -8.33 -12.88 -17.32
N VAL A 34 -8.52 -11.58 -17.07
CA VAL A 34 -8.07 -10.51 -17.98
C VAL A 34 -6.68 -10.04 -17.53
N ALA A 35 -5.70 -10.12 -18.44
CA ALA A 35 -4.33 -9.66 -18.16
C ALA A 35 -4.21 -8.14 -18.24
N ILE A 36 -4.78 -7.52 -19.25
CA ILE A 36 -4.69 -6.08 -19.52
C ILE A 36 -6.07 -5.45 -19.43
N PRO A 37 -6.33 -4.59 -18.43
CA PRO A 37 -7.59 -3.85 -18.33
C PRO A 37 -7.83 -2.92 -19.52
N THR A 38 -9.09 -2.72 -19.85
CA THR A 38 -9.51 -1.76 -20.91
C THR A 38 -10.48 -0.73 -20.36
N PRO A 39 -10.64 0.42 -21.03
CA PRO A 39 -11.59 1.47 -20.63
C PRO A 39 -13.04 0.99 -20.51
N ALA A 40 -13.43 -0.05 -21.24
CA ALA A 40 -14.77 -0.63 -21.17
C ALA A 40 -15.11 -1.27 -19.81
N MET A 41 -14.10 -1.54 -18.98
CA MET A 41 -14.26 -2.12 -17.64
C MET A 41 -14.49 -1.05 -16.56
N ALA A 42 -14.45 0.24 -16.94
CA ALA A 42 -14.66 1.34 -16.02
C ALA A 42 -16.13 1.54 -15.68
N THR A 43 -16.38 2.09 -14.49
CA THR A 43 -17.72 2.56 -14.09
C THR A 43 -18.25 3.59 -15.10
N SER A 44 -19.53 3.49 -15.45
CA SER A 44 -20.15 4.29 -16.50
C SER A 44 -20.89 5.53 -16.00
N SER A 45 -21.15 5.62 -14.70
CA SER A 45 -21.94 6.69 -14.07
C SER A 45 -21.61 6.84 -12.58
N LYS A 46 -22.11 7.94 -11.98
CA LYS A 46 -22.02 8.15 -10.52
C LYS A 46 -22.71 7.03 -9.72
N THR A 47 -23.84 6.52 -10.22
CA THR A 47 -24.56 5.41 -9.58
C THR A 47 -23.75 4.10 -9.66
N ASP A 48 -23.07 3.88 -10.76
CA ASP A 48 -22.19 2.72 -10.92
C ASP A 48 -20.93 2.83 -10.06
N LEU A 49 -20.37 4.03 -9.90
CA LEU A 49 -19.30 4.29 -8.94
C LEU A 49 -19.75 3.99 -7.49
N ALA A 50 -20.93 4.41 -7.10
CA ALA A 50 -21.47 4.11 -5.77
C ALA A 50 -21.60 2.60 -5.53
N LYS A 51 -22.01 1.84 -6.56
CA LYS A 51 -22.03 0.36 -6.52
C LYS A 51 -20.62 -0.21 -6.39
N TRP A 52 -19.66 0.31 -7.16
CA TRP A 52 -18.26 -0.10 -7.09
C TRP A 52 -17.70 0.09 -5.68
N VAL A 53 -17.93 1.25 -5.06
CA VAL A 53 -17.49 1.54 -3.69
C VAL A 53 -18.13 0.58 -2.70
N LYS A 54 -19.44 0.33 -2.85
CA LYS A 54 -20.14 -0.61 -1.97
C LYS A 54 -19.59 -2.03 -2.12
N GLU A 55 -19.36 -2.52 -3.32
CA GLU A 55 -18.76 -3.84 -3.58
C GLU A 55 -17.38 -4.00 -2.92
N VAL A 56 -16.52 -2.98 -3.11
CA VAL A 56 -15.19 -2.95 -2.49
C VAL A 56 -15.27 -3.06 -0.97
N ARG A 57 -16.20 -2.36 -0.37
CA ARG A 57 -16.41 -2.38 1.09
C ARG A 57 -17.02 -3.68 1.58
N ASP A 58 -18.06 -4.17 0.91
CA ASP A 58 -18.69 -5.45 1.27
C ASP A 58 -17.66 -6.60 1.25
N ILE A 59 -16.72 -6.58 0.28
CA ILE A 59 -15.63 -7.57 0.22
C ILE A 59 -14.62 -7.34 1.36
N ALA A 60 -14.24 -6.09 1.61
CA ALA A 60 -13.29 -5.76 2.66
C ALA A 60 -13.86 -6.07 4.05
N ASP A 61 -15.13 -5.77 4.29
CA ASP A 61 -15.81 -5.99 5.58
C ASP A 61 -16.19 -7.46 5.80
N GLY A 62 -16.20 -8.29 4.75
CA GLY A 62 -16.66 -9.67 4.77
C GLY A 62 -18.19 -9.77 4.70
N ASP A 63 -18.70 -11.00 4.54
CA ASP A 63 -20.14 -11.26 4.50
C ASP A 63 -20.73 -11.23 5.91
N PRO A 64 -21.59 -10.25 6.26
CA PRO A 64 -22.21 -10.17 7.58
C PRO A 64 -23.15 -11.37 7.91
N ASN A 65 -23.56 -12.12 6.88
CA ASN A 65 -24.44 -13.30 7.04
C ASN A 65 -23.67 -14.61 7.22
N GLN A 66 -22.35 -14.60 7.00
CA GLN A 66 -21.54 -15.73 7.41
C GLN A 66 -21.30 -15.57 8.93
N ASN A 67 -21.68 -16.60 9.70
CA ASN A 67 -21.34 -16.75 11.12
C ASN A 67 -19.81 -16.79 11.38
N SER A 68 -19.01 -16.46 10.40
CA SER A 68 -17.57 -16.19 10.54
C SER A 68 -17.44 -14.79 11.13
N ILE A 69 -17.02 -14.77 12.32
CA ILE A 69 -16.54 -13.62 13.07
C ILE A 69 -15.38 -13.02 12.28
N SER A 70 -15.69 -12.33 11.20
CA SER A 70 -14.65 -11.64 10.44
C SER A 70 -14.28 -10.40 11.23
N VAL A 71 -13.04 -10.33 11.62
CA VAL A 71 -12.40 -9.06 11.95
C VAL A 71 -12.66 -8.15 10.75
N ALA A 72 -13.15 -6.93 11.00
CA ALA A 72 -13.38 -5.94 9.97
C ALA A 72 -12.23 -5.95 8.98
N GLY A 73 -12.53 -6.21 7.72
CA GLY A 73 -11.53 -6.25 6.68
C GLY A 73 -11.14 -4.83 6.32
N ASP A 74 -9.90 -4.68 5.94
CA ASP A 74 -9.30 -3.41 5.56
C ASP A 74 -9.08 -3.36 4.05
N ILE A 75 -8.85 -2.17 3.54
CA ILE A 75 -8.51 -1.94 2.14
C ILE A 75 -7.04 -1.55 2.05
N LEU A 76 -6.26 -2.29 1.26
CA LEU A 76 -4.88 -1.95 0.92
C LEU A 76 -4.83 -1.39 -0.50
N VAL A 77 -4.45 -0.12 -0.64
CA VAL A 77 -4.19 0.51 -1.93
C VAL A 77 -2.72 0.29 -2.29
N PHE A 78 -2.47 -0.49 -3.33
CA PHE A 78 -1.15 -0.74 -3.88
C PHE A 78 -0.81 0.29 -4.94
N ILE A 79 0.24 1.07 -4.72
CA ILE A 79 0.74 2.12 -5.61
C ILE A 79 2.04 1.62 -6.22
N HIS A 80 2.00 1.29 -7.51
CA HIS A 80 3.16 0.74 -8.21
C HIS A 80 4.26 1.78 -8.47
N GLY A 81 5.44 1.29 -8.82
CA GLY A 81 6.60 2.11 -9.14
C GLY A 81 6.68 2.49 -10.62
N TYR A 82 7.86 2.99 -10.98
CA TYR A 82 8.26 3.36 -12.34
C TYR A 82 8.28 2.15 -13.30
N ASN A 83 8.12 2.41 -14.59
CA ASN A 83 8.28 1.43 -15.68
C ASN A 83 7.41 0.19 -15.51
N ASN A 84 6.09 0.38 -15.34
CA ASN A 84 5.16 -0.72 -15.20
C ASN A 84 4.01 -0.62 -16.20
N ASP A 85 3.93 -1.62 -17.09
CA ASP A 85 2.77 -1.85 -17.93
C ASP A 85 1.59 -2.37 -17.09
N LEU A 86 0.37 -2.15 -17.58
CA LEU A 86 -0.86 -2.62 -16.92
C LEU A 86 -0.85 -4.13 -16.61
N ASP A 87 -0.27 -4.95 -17.48
CA ASP A 87 -0.11 -6.38 -17.26
C ASP A 87 0.75 -6.68 -16.03
N ILE A 88 1.87 -6.01 -15.88
CA ILE A 88 2.77 -6.15 -14.71
C ILE A 88 2.09 -5.65 -13.43
N ILE A 89 1.36 -4.54 -13.51
CA ILE A 89 0.62 -4.00 -12.36
C ILE A 89 -0.42 -5.00 -11.88
N MET A 90 -1.22 -5.57 -12.79
CA MET A 90 -2.22 -6.58 -12.46
C MET A 90 -1.60 -7.86 -11.89
N LYS A 91 -0.46 -8.32 -12.44
CA LYS A 91 0.28 -9.48 -11.90
C LYS A 91 0.76 -9.22 -10.48
N ARG A 92 1.34 -8.05 -10.21
CA ARG A 92 1.80 -7.67 -8.88
C ARG A 92 0.67 -7.54 -7.87
N GLN A 93 -0.42 -6.87 -8.24
CA GLN A 93 -1.61 -6.74 -7.39
C GLN A 93 -2.20 -8.11 -7.01
N ARG A 94 -2.37 -8.99 -7.98
CA ARG A 94 -2.90 -10.35 -7.79
C ARG A 94 -1.99 -11.20 -6.92
N GLN A 95 -0.67 -11.14 -7.17
CA GLN A 95 0.29 -11.88 -6.36
C GLN A 95 0.28 -11.37 -4.91
N LEU A 96 0.30 -10.06 -4.70
CA LEU A 96 0.22 -9.45 -3.37
C LEU A 96 -1.06 -9.88 -2.64
N ALA A 97 -2.21 -9.81 -3.30
CA ALA A 97 -3.49 -10.23 -2.72
C ALA A 97 -3.49 -11.73 -2.35
N LYS A 98 -2.93 -12.58 -3.23
CA LYS A 98 -2.79 -14.02 -3.00
C LYS A 98 -1.90 -14.30 -1.78
N ASP A 99 -0.76 -13.62 -1.67
CA ASP A 99 0.22 -13.85 -0.62
C ASP A 99 -0.31 -13.36 0.75
N LEU A 100 -0.92 -12.18 0.80
CA LEU A 100 -1.54 -11.66 2.02
C LEU A 100 -2.68 -12.57 2.50
N LYS A 101 -3.53 -13.04 1.58
CA LYS A 101 -4.59 -14.00 1.92
C LYS A 101 -4.03 -15.32 2.45
N ALA A 102 -2.95 -15.83 1.86
CA ALA A 102 -2.28 -17.06 2.31
C ALA A 102 -1.67 -16.91 3.71
N GLU A 103 -1.29 -15.70 4.10
CA GLU A 103 -0.79 -15.36 5.43
C GLU A 103 -1.89 -14.86 6.39
N GLY A 104 -3.16 -15.04 6.01
CA GLY A 104 -4.34 -14.86 6.87
C GLY A 104 -4.92 -13.44 6.92
N TRP A 105 -4.39 -12.48 6.15
CA TRP A 105 -5.02 -11.17 6.04
C TRP A 105 -6.32 -11.24 5.25
N LYS A 106 -7.39 -10.64 5.78
CA LYS A 106 -8.75 -10.77 5.24
C LYS A 106 -9.21 -9.56 4.43
N GLY A 107 -8.37 -8.54 4.29
CA GLY A 107 -8.71 -7.34 3.57
C GLY A 107 -8.65 -7.49 2.05
N LEU A 108 -8.99 -6.41 1.35
CA LEU A 108 -9.00 -6.32 -0.11
C LEU A 108 -7.80 -5.49 -0.60
N VAL A 109 -7.07 -6.00 -1.59
CA VAL A 109 -6.02 -5.26 -2.29
C VAL A 109 -6.63 -4.59 -3.53
N ILE A 110 -6.51 -3.26 -3.61
CA ILE A 110 -6.89 -2.44 -4.77
C ILE A 110 -5.62 -1.86 -5.39
N GLY A 111 -5.51 -1.88 -6.71
CA GLY A 111 -4.43 -1.16 -7.41
C GLY A 111 -4.77 0.32 -7.58
N PHE A 112 -3.79 1.18 -7.35
CA PHE A 112 -3.79 2.56 -7.84
C PHE A 112 -2.75 2.66 -8.95
N ASP A 113 -3.24 2.73 -10.18
CA ASP A 113 -2.46 2.76 -11.41
C ASP A 113 -2.30 4.20 -11.92
N TRP A 114 -1.06 4.55 -12.20
CA TRP A 114 -0.69 5.85 -12.74
C TRP A 114 0.24 5.70 -13.93
N PRO A 115 0.19 6.61 -14.95
CA PRO A 115 1.05 6.50 -16.11
C PRO A 115 2.51 6.69 -15.72
N SER A 116 3.31 5.64 -15.91
CA SER A 116 4.75 5.62 -15.67
C SER A 116 5.45 5.14 -16.95
N ASP A 117 6.24 6.02 -17.56
CA ASP A 117 6.88 5.75 -18.87
C ASP A 117 7.94 4.65 -18.82
N ASN A 118 8.09 3.96 -19.95
CA ASN A 118 9.05 2.87 -20.13
C ASN A 118 10.47 3.34 -20.54
N GLU A 119 10.73 4.65 -20.59
CA GLU A 119 12.01 5.17 -21.06
C GLU A 119 12.94 5.58 -19.91
N THR A 120 14.16 5.09 -19.91
CA THR A 120 15.20 5.33 -18.88
C THR A 120 15.54 6.81 -18.67
N LEU A 121 15.25 7.67 -19.65
CA LEU A 121 15.46 9.13 -19.60
C LEU A 121 14.26 9.88 -19.00
N ALA A 122 13.11 9.24 -18.87
CA ALA A 122 11.86 9.85 -18.41
C ALA A 122 11.71 9.96 -16.89
N TYR A 123 12.70 9.55 -16.08
CA TYR A 123 12.62 9.56 -14.62
C TYR A 123 12.14 10.90 -14.02
N TRP A 124 12.59 12.04 -14.57
CA TRP A 124 12.15 13.37 -14.11
C TRP A 124 10.74 13.71 -14.58
N GLN A 125 10.35 13.26 -15.79
CA GLN A 125 9.00 13.42 -16.31
C GLN A 125 8.01 12.58 -15.50
N ASP A 126 8.40 11.38 -15.06
CA ASP A 126 7.57 10.53 -14.21
C ASP A 126 7.34 11.11 -12.83
N ARG A 127 8.32 11.81 -12.25
CA ARG A 127 8.06 12.55 -11.00
C ARG A 127 7.07 13.68 -11.21
N SER A 128 7.08 14.35 -12.35
CA SER A 128 6.08 15.37 -12.69
C SER A 128 4.70 14.76 -12.87
N LYS A 129 4.59 13.64 -13.61
CA LYS A 129 3.34 12.86 -13.70
C LYS A 129 2.90 12.34 -12.34
N GLY A 130 3.84 11.83 -11.53
CA GLY A 130 3.59 11.39 -10.16
C GLY A 130 3.02 12.49 -9.29
N ALA A 131 3.52 13.72 -9.38
CA ALA A 131 2.97 14.87 -8.67
C ALA A 131 1.56 15.26 -9.18
N GLU A 132 1.33 15.21 -10.50
CA GLU A 132 0.02 15.48 -11.10
C GLU A 132 -1.05 14.47 -10.64
N VAL A 133 -0.69 13.18 -10.54
CA VAL A 133 -1.63 12.14 -10.08
C VAL A 133 -1.74 12.05 -8.57
N ALA A 134 -0.77 12.57 -7.84
CA ALA A 134 -0.70 12.45 -6.39
C ALA A 134 -1.93 13.06 -5.70
N VAL A 135 -2.41 14.22 -6.14
CA VAL A 135 -3.63 14.82 -5.58
C VAL A 135 -4.83 13.89 -5.75
N LYS A 136 -4.90 13.18 -6.88
CA LYS A 136 -6.01 12.26 -7.20
C LYS A 136 -6.00 11.02 -6.30
N LEU A 137 -4.84 10.62 -5.77
CA LEU A 137 -4.78 9.54 -4.79
C LEU A 137 -5.55 9.89 -3.51
N VAL A 138 -5.53 11.15 -3.07
CA VAL A 138 -6.33 11.57 -1.92
C VAL A 138 -7.76 11.87 -2.33
N SER A 139 -7.99 12.73 -3.34
CA SER A 139 -9.34 13.22 -3.70
C SER A 139 -10.24 12.12 -4.28
N ASP A 140 -9.69 11.25 -5.10
CA ASP A 140 -10.47 10.28 -5.89
C ASP A 140 -10.23 8.81 -5.49
N CYS A 141 -9.32 8.53 -4.54
CA CYS A 141 -9.11 7.19 -4.02
C CYS A 141 -9.39 7.14 -2.51
N ILE A 142 -8.53 7.73 -1.69
CA ILE A 142 -8.62 7.62 -0.22
C ILE A 142 -9.95 8.17 0.29
N THR A 143 -10.35 9.38 -0.14
CA THR A 143 -11.61 10.00 0.32
C THR A 143 -12.84 9.23 -0.16
N VAL A 144 -12.83 8.72 -1.39
CA VAL A 144 -13.93 7.91 -1.94
C VAL A 144 -14.10 6.61 -1.15
N LEU A 145 -13.01 5.95 -0.81
CA LEU A 145 -13.03 4.74 0.02
C LEU A 145 -13.43 5.04 1.47
N ALA A 146 -13.02 6.19 2.01
CA ALA A 146 -13.34 6.59 3.38
C ALA A 146 -14.76 7.15 3.55
N GLN A 147 -15.32 7.85 2.56
CA GLN A 147 -16.65 8.48 2.63
C GLN A 147 -17.79 7.49 2.82
N GLY A 148 -17.61 6.24 2.43
CA GLY A 148 -18.61 5.22 2.59
C GLY A 148 -18.61 4.56 3.96
N GLN A 149 -17.80 4.99 4.94
CA GLN A 149 -17.78 4.40 6.30
C GLN A 149 -19.09 4.68 7.00
N GLU A 150 -19.80 3.63 7.37
CA GLU A 150 -20.97 3.73 8.25
C GLU A 150 -20.51 3.91 9.71
N LYS A 151 -21.42 4.43 10.54
CA LYS A 151 -21.10 4.84 11.92
C LYS A 151 -20.56 3.68 12.78
N ASP A 152 -20.90 2.45 12.42
CA ASP A 152 -20.58 1.23 13.16
C ASP A 152 -19.56 0.31 12.44
N CYS A 153 -19.09 0.72 11.26
CA CYS A 153 -18.09 -0.02 10.47
C CYS A 153 -16.87 0.86 10.25
N VAL A 154 -15.72 0.45 10.78
CA VAL A 154 -14.43 1.13 10.56
C VAL A 154 -13.61 0.27 9.62
N THR A 155 -13.77 0.49 8.32
CA THR A 155 -12.85 -0.05 7.31
C THR A 155 -11.62 0.83 7.28
N ASN A 156 -10.45 0.29 7.62
CA ASN A 156 -9.21 1.03 7.48
C ASN A 156 -8.76 1.07 6.02
N VAL A 157 -8.22 2.20 5.61
CA VAL A 157 -7.50 2.33 4.34
C VAL A 157 -6.01 2.35 4.63
N HIS A 158 -5.27 1.47 3.98
CA HIS A 158 -3.82 1.37 4.05
C HIS A 158 -3.22 1.69 2.68
N LEU A 159 -1.96 2.12 2.66
CA LEU A 159 -1.20 2.35 1.43
C LEU A 159 0.05 1.47 1.41
N LEU A 160 0.34 0.87 0.26
CA LEU A 160 1.62 0.22 -0.02
C LEU A 160 2.25 0.88 -1.26
N GLY A 161 3.31 1.63 -1.06
CA GLY A 161 4.09 2.25 -2.14
C GLY A 161 5.31 1.40 -2.50
N HIS A 162 5.39 0.97 -3.76
CA HIS A 162 6.57 0.31 -4.30
C HIS A 162 7.40 1.31 -5.10
N SER A 163 8.70 1.38 -4.83
CA SER A 163 9.64 2.22 -5.60
C SER A 163 9.19 3.69 -5.65
N THR A 164 9.00 4.27 -6.84
CA THR A 164 8.46 5.63 -7.05
C THR A 164 7.03 5.77 -6.53
N GLY A 165 6.29 4.67 -6.35
CA GLY A 165 4.97 4.70 -5.69
C GLY A 165 5.03 5.23 -4.25
N ALA A 166 6.16 5.10 -3.56
CA ALA A 166 6.38 5.75 -2.27
C ALA A 166 6.44 7.28 -2.39
N TYR A 167 7.05 7.79 -3.47
CA TYR A 167 7.04 9.23 -3.78
C TYR A 167 5.63 9.73 -4.07
N VAL A 168 4.86 9.01 -4.91
CA VAL A 168 3.46 9.35 -5.21
C VAL A 168 2.63 9.40 -3.94
N ALA A 169 2.80 8.43 -3.05
CA ALA A 169 2.12 8.41 -1.75
C ALA A 169 2.46 9.64 -0.91
N MET A 170 3.75 9.98 -0.73
CA MET A 170 4.15 11.14 0.06
C MET A 170 3.65 12.45 -0.56
N GLU A 171 3.83 12.61 -1.86
CA GLU A 171 3.40 13.81 -2.58
C GLU A 171 1.88 14.02 -2.52
N ALA A 172 1.10 12.94 -2.47
CA ALA A 172 -0.35 12.99 -2.32
C ALA A 172 -0.78 13.74 -1.06
N PHE A 173 -0.12 13.51 0.06
CA PHE A 173 -0.41 14.22 1.31
C PHE A 173 0.00 15.70 1.26
N VAL A 174 1.09 16.01 0.56
CA VAL A 174 1.54 17.40 0.34
C VAL A 174 0.54 18.17 -0.50
N GLN A 175 0.09 17.57 -1.61
CA GLN A 175 -0.91 18.20 -2.47
C GLN A 175 -2.27 18.34 -1.77
N ALA A 176 -2.66 17.34 -0.97
CA ALA A 176 -3.86 17.44 -0.15
C ALA A 176 -3.75 18.56 0.90
N GLU A 177 -2.58 18.80 1.50
CA GLU A 177 -2.38 19.89 2.47
C GLU A 177 -2.48 21.25 1.80
N LYS A 178 -2.00 21.40 0.57
CA LYS A 178 -2.17 22.64 -0.23
C LYS A 178 -3.64 22.93 -0.52
N ASP A 179 -4.45 21.88 -0.72
CA ASP A 179 -5.91 21.99 -0.72
C ASP A 179 -6.43 21.91 0.72
N GLY A 180 -6.51 23.05 1.37
CA GLY A 180 -6.90 23.12 2.79
C GLY A 180 -8.27 22.53 3.10
N ALA A 181 -9.24 22.54 2.16
CA ALA A 181 -10.55 21.93 2.32
C ALA A 181 -10.44 20.40 2.28
N LEU A 182 -9.74 19.86 1.29
CA LEU A 182 -9.48 18.43 1.18
C LEU A 182 -8.72 17.91 2.41
N PHE A 183 -7.68 18.61 2.85
CA PHE A 183 -6.89 18.20 4.00
C PHE A 183 -7.69 18.19 5.30
N LYS A 184 -8.61 19.12 5.50
CA LYS A 184 -9.47 19.21 6.69
C LYS A 184 -10.66 18.25 6.66
N SER A 185 -10.97 17.64 5.51
CA SER A 185 -12.10 16.71 5.41
C SER A 185 -11.83 15.43 6.20
N ASN A 186 -12.89 14.66 6.47
CA ASN A 186 -12.83 13.48 7.33
C ASN A 186 -12.29 12.26 6.58
N TRP A 187 -10.96 12.12 6.50
CA TRP A 187 -10.27 10.94 6.01
C TRP A 187 -8.99 10.70 6.79
N ARG A 188 -8.57 9.46 6.86
CA ARG A 188 -7.34 9.02 7.50
C ARG A 188 -6.82 7.76 6.82
N VAL A 189 -5.51 7.60 6.81
CA VAL A 189 -4.84 6.36 6.42
C VAL A 189 -4.31 5.69 7.69
N SER A 190 -4.54 4.40 7.82
CA SER A 190 -4.07 3.64 8.99
C SER A 190 -2.58 3.32 8.85
N GLN A 191 -2.23 2.34 8.03
CA GLN A 191 -0.84 1.95 7.81
C GLN A 191 -0.37 2.44 6.45
N VAL A 192 0.85 2.96 6.40
CA VAL A 192 1.59 3.17 5.16
C VAL A 192 2.80 2.24 5.19
N ALA A 193 3.01 1.49 4.13
CA ALA A 193 4.17 0.65 3.95
C ALA A 193 4.94 1.07 2.70
N PHE A 194 6.26 1.18 2.80
CA PHE A 194 7.14 1.40 1.65
C PHE A 194 8.02 0.19 1.44
N ILE A 195 8.00 -0.36 0.23
CA ILE A 195 8.89 -1.42 -0.24
C ILE A 195 9.77 -0.87 -1.36
N ALA A 196 11.07 -1.06 -1.24
CA ALA A 196 12.04 -0.48 -2.19
C ALA A 196 11.76 1.02 -2.46
N GLY A 197 11.36 1.78 -1.43
CA GLY A 197 10.85 3.15 -1.57
C GLY A 197 11.89 4.13 -2.13
N ASP A 198 11.61 4.74 -3.30
CA ASP A 198 12.48 5.70 -3.97
C ASP A 198 12.27 7.15 -3.45
N VAL A 199 12.29 7.29 -2.15
CA VAL A 199 12.28 8.58 -1.44
C VAL A 199 13.60 8.77 -0.71
N ALA A 200 14.04 10.01 -0.53
CA ALA A 200 15.25 10.26 0.25
C ALA A 200 15.04 9.80 1.70
N SER A 201 16.02 9.12 2.28
CA SER A 201 15.96 8.73 3.69
C SER A 201 15.76 9.95 4.59
N SER A 202 16.50 11.04 4.34
CA SER A 202 16.40 12.31 5.07
C SER A 202 14.99 12.94 5.02
N SER A 203 14.20 12.66 3.98
CA SER A 203 12.82 13.17 3.90
C SER A 203 11.85 12.51 4.89
N LEU A 204 12.30 11.49 5.63
CA LEU A 204 11.51 10.82 6.66
C LEU A 204 11.94 11.20 8.07
N SER A 205 12.76 12.24 8.20
CA SER A 205 13.11 12.90 9.47
C SER A 205 11.87 13.48 10.14
N ALA A 206 11.87 13.55 11.47
CA ALA A 206 10.75 14.03 12.28
C ALA A 206 10.29 15.46 11.95
N ASN A 207 11.21 16.29 11.49
CA ASN A 207 10.96 17.71 11.22
C ASN A 207 10.95 18.04 9.71
N ASP A 208 10.95 17.03 8.84
CA ASP A 208 10.94 17.27 7.41
C ASP A 208 9.58 17.79 6.93
N SER A 209 9.59 18.91 6.20
CA SER A 209 8.38 19.60 5.75
C SER A 209 7.63 18.84 4.66
N TRP A 210 8.33 18.00 3.87
CA TRP A 210 7.69 17.25 2.78
C TRP A 210 6.94 16.01 3.31
N SER A 211 7.45 15.34 4.34
CA SER A 211 6.77 14.20 4.96
C SER A 211 5.77 14.62 6.07
N GLY A 212 5.89 15.82 6.60
CA GLY A 212 5.02 16.34 7.65
C GLY A 212 3.53 16.17 7.40
N PRO A 213 3.00 16.55 6.22
CA PRO A 213 1.59 16.34 5.87
C PRO A 213 1.15 14.88 5.95
N MET A 214 1.97 13.94 5.51
CA MET A 214 1.70 12.51 5.63
C MET A 214 1.58 12.09 7.09
N PHE A 215 2.54 12.44 7.94
CA PHE A 215 2.52 12.06 9.35
C PHE A 215 1.36 12.65 10.15
N LYS A 216 0.77 13.76 9.71
CA LYS A 216 -0.48 14.31 10.27
C LYS A 216 -1.71 13.43 9.99
N ARG A 217 -1.69 12.63 8.92
CA ARG A 217 -2.85 11.91 8.38
C ARG A 217 -2.76 10.38 8.46
N ILE A 218 -1.61 9.84 8.86
CA ILE A 218 -1.41 8.39 9.02
C ILE A 218 -1.29 8.01 10.50
N LEU A 219 -1.56 6.75 10.79
CA LEU A 219 -1.27 6.20 12.11
C LEU A 219 0.19 5.77 12.20
N ARG A 220 0.68 5.00 11.22
CA ARG A 220 2.05 4.43 11.23
C ARG A 220 2.62 4.34 9.82
N LEU A 221 3.94 4.42 9.72
CA LEU A 221 4.74 4.12 8.53
C LEU A 221 5.68 2.95 8.84
N THR A 222 5.70 1.93 7.98
CA THR A 222 6.73 0.88 7.97
C THR A 222 7.53 0.97 6.68
N ASN A 223 8.83 1.21 6.78
CA ASN A 223 9.75 1.18 5.65
C ASN A 223 10.51 -0.14 5.65
N TYR A 224 10.42 -0.90 4.55
CA TYR A 224 11.20 -2.13 4.35
C TYR A 224 12.42 -1.79 3.50
N SER A 225 13.61 -1.86 4.09
CA SER A 225 14.85 -1.52 3.41
C SER A 225 15.66 -2.77 3.05
N ASN A 226 16.31 -2.72 1.87
CA ASN A 226 17.21 -3.75 1.39
C ASN A 226 18.52 -3.12 0.91
N PRO A 227 19.65 -3.27 1.63
CA PRO A 227 20.94 -2.70 1.23
C PRO A 227 21.47 -3.24 -0.11
N TYR A 228 20.95 -4.37 -0.57
CA TYR A 228 21.31 -4.98 -1.85
C TYR A 228 20.50 -4.45 -3.05
N ASP A 229 19.56 -3.54 -2.85
CA ASP A 229 18.77 -2.94 -3.94
C ASP A 229 19.65 -2.16 -4.92
N SER A 230 19.91 -2.77 -6.06
CA SER A 230 20.78 -2.22 -7.13
C SER A 230 20.08 -1.08 -7.89
N VAL A 231 18.77 -1.14 -8.02
CA VAL A 231 17.98 -0.10 -8.71
C VAL A 231 18.02 1.21 -7.92
N LEU A 232 17.84 1.13 -6.61
CA LEU A 232 17.94 2.30 -5.73
C LEU A 232 19.37 2.82 -5.58
N ALA A 233 20.38 1.95 -5.68
CA ALA A 233 21.78 2.39 -5.78
C ALA A 233 22.00 3.25 -7.03
N ALA A 234 21.52 2.80 -8.19
CA ALA A 234 21.57 3.55 -9.43
C ALA A 234 20.76 4.85 -9.39
N SER A 235 19.56 4.82 -8.76
CA SER A 235 18.72 6.00 -8.54
C SER A 235 19.46 7.08 -7.73
N ASN A 236 20.16 6.69 -6.66
CA ASN A 236 20.97 7.61 -5.87
C ASN A 236 22.17 8.15 -6.64
N ALA A 237 22.86 7.31 -7.43
CA ALA A 237 24.00 7.72 -8.27
C ALA A 237 23.58 8.80 -9.29
N LYS A 238 22.41 8.69 -9.91
CA LYS A 238 21.85 9.74 -10.79
C LYS A 238 21.62 11.08 -10.09
N ARG A 239 21.60 11.10 -8.76
CA ARG A 239 21.50 12.30 -7.90
C ARG A 239 22.82 12.67 -7.25
N LEU A 240 23.93 12.33 -7.86
CA LEU A 240 25.29 12.57 -7.36
C LEU A 240 25.57 11.97 -5.96
N GLY A 241 24.83 10.94 -5.58
CA GLY A 241 25.00 10.26 -4.29
C GLY A 241 24.48 11.01 -3.04
N VAL A 242 23.90 12.20 -3.23
CA VAL A 242 23.54 13.09 -2.11
C VAL A 242 22.17 12.81 -1.48
N ALA A 243 21.42 11.85 -1.98
CA ALA A 243 20.08 11.55 -1.51
C ALA A 243 19.84 10.02 -1.40
N PRO A 244 20.50 9.34 -0.44
CA PRO A 244 20.31 7.90 -0.23
C PRO A 244 18.83 7.55 -0.09
N ARG A 245 18.40 6.45 -0.74
CA ARG A 245 16.99 6.05 -0.79
C ARG A 245 16.59 5.23 0.42
N ALA A 246 15.46 5.59 1.05
CA ALA A 246 14.94 4.92 2.25
C ALA A 246 14.74 3.41 2.04
N GLY A 247 14.27 3.00 0.85
CA GLY A 247 14.15 1.57 0.51
C GLY A 247 15.47 0.81 0.43
N ARG A 248 16.63 1.52 0.40
CA ARG A 248 17.95 0.90 0.41
C ARG A 248 18.68 1.06 1.74
N VAL A 249 18.72 2.27 2.29
CA VAL A 249 19.55 2.58 3.48
C VAL A 249 18.74 2.63 4.78
N GLY A 250 17.41 2.52 4.70
CA GLY A 250 16.53 2.64 5.86
C GLY A 250 16.15 4.09 6.18
N LEU A 251 15.64 4.28 7.39
CA LEU A 251 15.22 5.58 7.91
C LEU A 251 16.42 6.35 8.52
N PRO A 252 16.35 7.69 8.59
CA PRO A 252 17.35 8.49 9.28
C PRO A 252 17.28 8.27 10.81
N ALA A 253 18.35 8.61 11.52
CA ALA A 253 18.44 8.44 12.97
C ALA A 253 17.38 9.25 13.74
N ASP A 254 16.96 10.39 13.19
CA ASP A 254 15.92 11.28 13.70
C ASP A 254 14.56 11.07 13.02
N ALA A 255 14.27 9.84 12.58
CA ALA A 255 13.01 9.51 11.93
C ALA A 255 11.80 9.87 12.80
N HIS A 256 10.69 10.22 12.15
CA HIS A 256 9.45 10.52 12.85
C HIS A 256 8.97 9.33 13.70
N SER A 257 8.48 9.58 14.93
CA SER A 257 8.07 8.55 15.88
C SER A 257 7.01 7.55 15.39
N LYS A 258 6.21 7.93 14.38
CA LYS A 258 5.27 7.03 13.70
C LYS A 258 5.94 6.10 12.69
N ALA A 259 7.22 6.29 12.38
CA ALA A 259 7.94 5.51 11.37
C ALA A 259 8.77 4.40 12.03
N THR A 260 8.81 3.23 11.40
CA THR A 260 9.65 2.09 11.75
C THR A 260 10.34 1.56 10.52
N ASN A 261 11.63 1.22 10.63
CA ASN A 261 12.38 0.55 9.58
C ASN A 261 12.52 -0.93 9.86
N VAL A 262 12.27 -1.76 8.87
CA VAL A 262 12.57 -3.19 8.88
C VAL A 262 13.67 -3.44 7.86
N ASN A 263 14.87 -3.79 8.33
CA ASN A 263 15.98 -4.15 7.46
C ASN A 263 15.78 -5.58 6.95
N CYS A 264 15.69 -5.74 5.66
CA CYS A 264 15.46 -7.02 5.00
C CYS A 264 16.76 -7.67 4.47
N GLY A 265 17.92 -7.02 4.64
CA GLY A 265 19.17 -7.42 3.97
C GLY A 265 19.59 -8.86 4.27
N ASP A 266 19.67 -9.23 5.54
CA ASP A 266 20.10 -10.57 5.94
C ASP A 266 19.14 -11.65 5.43
N TYR A 267 17.84 -11.40 5.55
CA TYR A 267 16.84 -12.32 5.00
C TYR A 267 16.93 -12.41 3.47
N PHE A 268 17.01 -11.25 2.78
CA PHE A 268 17.16 -11.21 1.32
C PHE A 268 18.38 -12.00 0.83
N ALA A 269 19.51 -11.92 1.52
CA ALA A 269 20.74 -12.65 1.18
C ALA A 269 20.56 -14.19 1.21
N THR A 270 19.52 -14.71 1.85
CA THR A 270 19.20 -16.14 1.86
C THR A 270 18.34 -16.58 0.67
N LEU A 271 17.81 -15.65 -0.11
CA LEU A 271 16.88 -15.96 -1.20
C LEU A 271 17.61 -16.39 -2.48
N ASP A 272 17.09 -17.42 -3.12
CA ASP A 272 17.52 -17.87 -4.45
C ASP A 272 16.55 -17.30 -5.51
N PRO A 273 17.00 -16.41 -6.42
CA PRO A 273 16.14 -15.86 -7.45
C PRO A 273 15.52 -16.92 -8.37
N LYS A 274 16.20 -18.08 -8.55
CA LYS A 274 15.65 -19.18 -9.37
C LYS A 274 14.47 -19.90 -8.72
N LYS A 275 14.28 -19.72 -7.41
CA LYS A 275 13.19 -20.32 -6.61
C LYS A 275 12.18 -19.29 -6.14
N SER A 276 12.38 -18.03 -6.50
CA SER A 276 11.56 -16.89 -6.04
C SER A 276 10.57 -16.43 -7.12
N THR A 277 9.38 -16.01 -6.70
CA THR A 277 8.45 -15.30 -7.55
C THR A 277 8.73 -13.81 -7.43
N PHE A 278 8.94 -13.12 -8.53
CA PHE A 278 9.11 -11.66 -8.57
C PHE A 278 8.80 -11.14 -9.96
N PHE A 279 8.65 -9.80 -10.07
CA PHE A 279 8.31 -9.13 -11.32
C PHE A 279 9.24 -7.95 -11.52
N GLY A 280 10.17 -8.04 -12.49
CA GLY A 280 11.19 -7.04 -12.77
C GLY A 280 12.56 -7.38 -12.18
N ASP A 281 13.33 -6.41 -11.66
CA ASP A 281 14.61 -6.66 -11.01
C ASP A 281 14.42 -7.37 -9.66
N PHE A 282 15.17 -8.45 -9.44
CA PHE A 282 15.02 -9.27 -8.24
C PHE A 282 15.39 -8.49 -6.98
N THR A 283 16.48 -7.72 -6.98
CA THR A 283 16.94 -6.99 -5.80
C THR A 283 15.96 -5.91 -5.34
N HIS A 284 15.15 -5.43 -6.29
CA HIS A 284 14.18 -4.34 -6.11
C HIS A 284 12.74 -4.82 -5.92
N SER A 285 12.39 -5.99 -6.46
CA SER A 285 10.98 -6.43 -6.56
C SER A 285 10.68 -7.74 -5.82
N TRP A 286 11.62 -8.32 -5.07
CA TRP A 286 11.50 -9.60 -4.38
C TRP A 286 10.37 -9.66 -3.35
N HIS A 287 9.91 -8.54 -2.84
CA HIS A 287 8.88 -8.44 -1.80
C HIS A 287 7.55 -9.09 -2.24
N ILE A 288 7.10 -8.77 -3.46
CA ILE A 288 5.85 -9.28 -4.02
C ILE A 288 6.10 -10.67 -4.60
N GLY A 289 5.55 -11.70 -3.94
CA GLY A 289 5.82 -13.11 -4.21
C GLY A 289 6.60 -13.79 -3.08
N ASN A 290 6.99 -13.02 -2.03
CA ASN A 290 7.70 -13.56 -0.89
C ASN A 290 6.77 -13.73 0.32
N ARG A 291 6.65 -14.96 0.82
CA ARG A 291 5.73 -15.29 1.91
C ARG A 291 6.11 -14.68 3.26
N VAL A 292 7.40 -14.56 3.56
CA VAL A 292 7.83 -13.98 4.85
C VAL A 292 7.54 -12.50 4.89
N PHE A 293 7.81 -11.78 3.79
CA PHE A 293 7.39 -10.39 3.64
C PHE A 293 5.86 -10.25 3.74
N ALA A 294 5.10 -11.08 3.03
CA ALA A 294 3.64 -11.03 3.08
C ALA A 294 3.09 -11.30 4.50
N ARG A 295 3.72 -12.18 5.26
CA ARG A 295 3.38 -12.46 6.66
C ARG A 295 3.64 -11.26 7.57
N ASP A 296 4.79 -10.60 7.42
CA ASP A 296 5.10 -9.39 8.15
C ASP A 296 4.13 -8.25 7.82
N LEU A 297 3.88 -8.05 6.52
CA LEU A 297 2.94 -7.04 6.05
C LEU A 297 1.52 -7.31 6.54
N ALA A 298 1.05 -8.56 6.52
CA ALA A 298 -0.28 -8.92 7.03
C ALA A 298 -0.45 -8.52 8.50
N MET A 299 0.52 -8.86 9.37
CA MET A 299 0.48 -8.48 10.79
C MET A 299 0.63 -6.95 10.99
N THR A 300 1.39 -6.29 10.12
CA THR A 300 1.53 -4.82 10.10
C THR A 300 0.20 -4.13 9.78
N LEU A 301 -0.52 -4.61 8.76
CA LEU A 301 -1.82 -4.05 8.34
C LEU A 301 -2.89 -4.28 9.41
N GLU A 302 -2.91 -5.43 10.05
CA GLU A 302 -3.84 -5.75 11.14
C GLU A 302 -3.65 -4.85 12.36
N GLY A 303 -2.42 -4.43 12.64
CA GLY A 303 -2.09 -3.54 13.75
C GLY A 303 -2.39 -4.11 15.15
N ALA A 304 -2.63 -5.43 15.25
CA ALA A 304 -2.97 -6.11 16.50
C ALA A 304 -1.77 -6.32 17.42
N ILE A 305 -0.56 -6.33 16.87
CA ILE A 305 0.71 -6.41 17.58
C ILE A 305 1.45 -5.09 17.41
N ASP A 306 2.13 -4.64 18.46
CA ASP A 306 3.02 -3.50 18.34
C ASP A 306 4.08 -3.77 17.25
N ARG A 307 4.34 -2.76 16.42
CA ARG A 307 5.21 -2.86 15.24
C ARG A 307 6.63 -3.37 15.57
N ASP A 308 7.12 -3.09 16.78
CA ASP A 308 8.45 -3.50 17.22
C ASP A 308 8.45 -4.92 17.80
N ALA A 309 7.27 -5.48 18.08
CA ALA A 309 7.07 -6.81 18.65
C ALA A 309 6.49 -7.82 17.65
N ILE A 310 6.32 -7.45 16.36
CA ILE A 310 5.87 -8.38 15.32
C ILE A 310 6.86 -9.57 15.23
N PRO A 311 6.41 -10.84 15.34
CA PRO A 311 7.30 -11.99 15.45
C PRO A 311 8.26 -12.19 14.27
N THR A 312 7.91 -11.70 13.09
CA THR A 312 8.79 -11.71 11.91
C THR A 312 9.88 -10.63 11.95
N ARG A 313 10.03 -9.93 13.07
CA ARG A 313 11.05 -8.89 13.30
C ARG A 313 11.90 -9.27 14.51
N ALA A 314 13.21 -9.22 14.35
CA ALA A 314 14.16 -9.36 15.46
C ALA A 314 14.92 -8.05 15.66
N LEU A 315 15.15 -7.70 16.91
CA LEU A 315 16.04 -6.57 17.24
C LEU A 315 17.49 -7.07 17.22
N VAL A 316 18.26 -6.63 16.22
CA VAL A 316 19.68 -6.96 16.09
C VAL A 316 20.49 -5.68 16.01
N ALA A 317 21.44 -5.51 16.93
CA ALA A 317 22.28 -4.31 17.03
C ALA A 317 21.48 -2.97 16.98
N GLY A 318 20.29 -2.95 17.60
CA GLY A 318 19.42 -1.77 17.64
C GLY A 318 18.54 -1.55 16.40
N ALA A 319 18.62 -2.42 15.40
CA ALA A 319 17.78 -2.37 14.19
C ALA A 319 16.80 -3.55 14.17
N LEU A 320 15.58 -3.30 13.69
CA LEU A 320 14.64 -4.39 13.40
C LEU A 320 15.02 -5.04 12.07
N VAL A 321 15.23 -6.35 12.08
CA VAL A 321 15.55 -7.16 10.90
C VAL A 321 14.44 -8.15 10.61
N LEU A 322 14.14 -8.34 9.31
CA LEU A 322 13.16 -9.34 8.88
C LEU A 322 13.70 -10.75 9.09
N GLN A 323 12.88 -11.64 9.67
CA GLN A 323 13.21 -13.03 9.88
C GLN A 323 12.04 -13.96 9.54
N ASP A 324 12.34 -15.20 9.12
CA ASP A 324 11.31 -16.20 8.89
C ASP A 324 10.85 -16.81 10.23
N ARG A 325 9.73 -16.30 10.72
CA ARG A 325 9.04 -16.83 11.89
C ARG A 325 7.57 -17.05 11.55
N PRO A 326 6.95 -18.10 12.07
CA PRO A 326 5.52 -18.34 11.82
C PRO A 326 4.66 -17.28 12.49
N ARG A 327 3.49 -17.09 11.93
CA ARG A 327 2.44 -16.29 12.57
C ARG A 327 2.00 -16.96 13.86
N PRO A 328 1.86 -16.24 15.00
CA PRO A 328 1.40 -16.81 16.24
C PRO A 328 0.01 -17.43 16.13
N LYS A 329 -0.19 -18.61 16.67
CA LYS A 329 -1.49 -19.31 16.62
C LYS A 329 -2.61 -18.53 17.31
N PHE A 330 -2.33 -17.81 18.40
CA PHE A 330 -3.29 -17.01 19.11
C PHE A 330 -3.90 -15.90 18.24
N MET A 331 -3.21 -15.42 17.20
CA MET A 331 -3.76 -14.43 16.27
C MET A 331 -4.86 -15.02 15.37
N ALA A 332 -4.78 -16.31 15.03
CA ALA A 332 -5.88 -17.00 14.34
C ALA A 332 -7.10 -17.16 15.24
N ASP A 333 -6.87 -17.45 16.52
CA ASP A 333 -7.92 -17.68 17.52
C ASP A 333 -8.46 -16.37 18.12
N TRP A 334 -7.64 -15.33 18.20
CA TRP A 334 -8.03 -14.06 18.81
C TRP A 334 -9.11 -13.33 18.02
N GLY A 335 -9.06 -13.38 16.72
CA GLY A 335 -10.15 -12.89 15.87
C GLY A 335 -11.49 -13.56 16.20
N ILE A 336 -11.48 -14.86 16.42
CA ILE A 336 -12.65 -15.64 16.79
C ILE A 336 -13.16 -15.26 18.19
N LYS A 337 -12.28 -15.17 19.19
CA LYS A 337 -12.65 -14.85 20.58
C LYS A 337 -13.09 -13.39 20.77
N ALA A 338 -12.41 -12.44 20.14
CA ALA A 338 -12.76 -11.02 20.24
C ALA A 338 -14.15 -10.72 19.64
N ALA A 339 -14.54 -11.43 18.61
CA ALA A 339 -15.84 -11.26 18.02
C ALA A 339 -16.95 -11.98 18.82
N ALA A 340 -16.68 -13.15 19.43
CA ALA A 340 -17.61 -13.81 20.34
C ALA A 340 -17.95 -12.95 21.58
N THR A 341 -17.00 -12.15 22.05
CA THR A 341 -17.21 -11.19 23.15
C THR A 341 -17.89 -9.89 22.70
N ARG A 342 -17.85 -9.52 21.43
CA ARG A 342 -18.48 -8.30 20.90
C ARG A 342 -19.96 -8.45 20.56
N GLY A 343 -20.45 -9.67 20.43
CA GLY A 343 -21.88 -9.95 20.17
C GLY A 343 -22.83 -9.68 21.34
N GLY A 344 -22.35 -9.14 22.47
CA GLY A 344 -23.13 -8.93 23.67
C GLY A 344 -23.15 -7.54 24.30
N ALA A 345 -22.47 -6.54 23.75
CA ALA A 345 -22.48 -5.19 24.31
C ALA A 345 -22.65 -4.12 23.24
N PRO A 346 -23.59 -3.17 23.39
CA PRO A 346 -23.65 -1.97 22.56
C PRO A 346 -22.38 -1.18 22.80
N ARG A 347 -21.67 -0.84 21.69
CA ARG A 347 -20.53 0.06 21.76
C ARG A 347 -21.02 1.46 22.04
N ASP A 348 -20.82 1.94 23.25
CA ASP A 348 -20.85 3.37 23.52
C ASP A 348 -19.64 4.03 22.81
N GLY A 349 -19.94 5.04 22.02
CA GLY A 349 -19.04 5.68 21.07
C GLY A 349 -17.96 6.56 21.71
N THR A 350 -17.32 6.15 22.81
CA THR A 350 -16.36 6.97 23.58
C THR A 350 -14.95 6.39 23.66
N GLY A 351 -14.60 5.42 22.84
CA GLY A 351 -13.22 4.91 22.76
C GLY A 351 -12.27 5.86 22.06
N VAL A 352 -11.92 6.99 22.69
CA VAL A 352 -10.74 7.79 22.35
C VAL A 352 -9.54 7.02 22.88
N LEU A 353 -8.75 6.43 22.00
CA LEU A 353 -7.43 5.94 22.35
C LEU A 353 -6.50 7.16 22.49
N SER A 354 -6.10 7.43 23.73
CA SER A 354 -5.03 8.34 24.08
C SER A 354 -3.66 7.87 23.56
#